data_cc736af0f4be05aae98d599fdc463a63
#
_entry.id   cc736af0f4be05aae98d599fdc463a63
#
_cell.length_a   1.000
_cell.length_b   1.000
_cell.length_c   1.000
_cell.angle_alpha   90.00
_cell.angle_beta   90.00
_cell.angle_gamma   90.00
#
_symmetry.space_group_name_H-M   'P 1'
#
loop_
_entity.id
_entity.type
_entity.pdbx_description
1 polymer ?
#
loop_
_entity_poly.entity_id
_entity_poly.type
_entity_poly.pdbx_seq_one_letter_code
_entity_poly.pdbx_strand_id
1 'polypeptide(L)'
;MPPTLNPLDLVSKINRDVERSLLRARNGVRYVRGSHAPTLGATPKEVVWRRGKAELWRYRNGTVKYGPPVLIVHSLVSRSYILDLRPGNSLVEYLTAAGLDVYMLDWGVPDELDADNSLETYVDSYLPRALAAVRRETGCDEVTLAGYCLGGVIAALYAAGHEDVRVRNLILMATPIDFGAMGAMVALLREGRLDPDDLIGDTGNVPADALYSGFYMLAPTTEIAQKATLLEHLWNDEFVEGFQAMAQWSRDHVPFPGAAFRQLVELLVRENALMSGSIRVGYREIALDRVRADVLVAMAQRDNVVPAGATEPALSLVGDPARREAVRLPGGHVTFGTGKSAFKHTMPRLTEWITTHSDDRPTTRRQDGYPADRAR
;
A
#
# COMPACT_ATOMS: atom_id res chain seq x y z
N MET A 1 -52.75 10.16 -11.80
CA MET A 1 -52.63 8.99 -12.67
C MET A 1 -51.27 8.39 -12.46
N PRO A 2 -51.13 7.09 -12.18
CA PRO A 2 -49.81 6.45 -12.16
C PRO A 2 -49.21 6.52 -13.58
N PRO A 3 -47.87 6.67 -13.74
CA PRO A 3 -47.26 6.74 -15.06
C PRO A 3 -47.49 5.42 -15.79
N THR A 4 -48.10 5.51 -16.99
CA THR A 4 -48.30 4.38 -17.90
C THR A 4 -46.94 3.91 -18.39
N LEU A 5 -46.50 2.73 -17.98
CA LEU A 5 -45.28 2.11 -18.48
C LEU A 5 -45.43 1.86 -19.99
N ASN A 6 -44.51 2.41 -20.77
CA ASN A 6 -44.40 2.15 -22.19
C ASN A 6 -44.12 0.65 -22.42
N PRO A 7 -44.89 -0.08 -23.26
CA PRO A 7 -44.66 -1.49 -23.54
C PRO A 7 -43.23 -1.82 -24.00
N LEU A 8 -42.60 -0.91 -24.76
CA LEU A 8 -41.20 -1.06 -25.22
C LEU A 8 -40.19 -1.01 -24.04
N ASP A 9 -40.47 -0.19 -23.02
CA ASP A 9 -39.65 -0.10 -21.81
C ASP A 9 -39.79 -1.37 -20.96
N LEU A 10 -40.99 -1.94 -20.92
CA LEU A 10 -41.26 -3.20 -20.22
C LEU A 10 -40.50 -4.37 -20.87
N VAL A 11 -40.59 -4.52 -22.21
CA VAL A 11 -39.87 -5.55 -22.96
C VAL A 11 -38.35 -5.40 -22.78
N SER A 12 -37.84 -4.17 -22.88
CA SER A 12 -36.41 -3.92 -22.68
C SER A 12 -35.94 -4.24 -21.26
N LYS A 13 -36.78 -4.02 -20.25
CA LYS A 13 -36.52 -4.38 -18.85
C LYS A 13 -36.49 -5.89 -18.67
N ILE A 14 -37.48 -6.62 -19.21
CA ILE A 14 -37.56 -8.08 -19.14
C ILE A 14 -36.31 -8.70 -19.78
N ASN A 15 -35.94 -8.24 -20.99
CA ASN A 15 -34.76 -8.76 -21.69
C ASN A 15 -33.46 -8.57 -20.85
N ARG A 16 -33.29 -7.37 -20.25
CA ARG A 16 -32.14 -7.12 -19.35
C ARG A 16 -32.15 -8.01 -18.11
N ASP A 17 -33.33 -8.27 -17.54
CA ASP A 17 -33.42 -9.14 -16.33
C ASP A 17 -33.15 -10.60 -16.66
N VAL A 18 -33.56 -11.09 -17.84
CA VAL A 18 -33.25 -12.42 -18.35
C VAL A 18 -31.74 -12.54 -18.62
N GLU A 19 -31.15 -11.58 -19.32
CA GLU A 19 -29.71 -11.53 -19.59
C GLU A 19 -28.89 -11.56 -18.29
N ARG A 20 -29.22 -10.70 -17.33
CA ARG A 20 -28.58 -10.67 -16.03
C ARG A 20 -28.72 -11.99 -15.27
N SER A 21 -29.85 -12.69 -15.39
CA SER A 21 -30.07 -13.97 -14.75
C SER A 21 -29.19 -15.06 -15.36
N LEU A 22 -29.03 -15.07 -16.68
CA LEU A 22 -28.12 -15.99 -17.38
C LEU A 22 -26.64 -15.71 -17.00
N LEU A 23 -26.26 -14.44 -16.94
CA LEU A 23 -24.92 -14.03 -16.52
C LEU A 23 -24.66 -14.43 -15.06
N ARG A 24 -25.63 -14.23 -14.16
CA ARG A 24 -25.52 -14.69 -12.76
C ARG A 24 -25.28 -16.20 -12.67
N ALA A 25 -26.05 -17.00 -13.40
CA ALA A 25 -25.89 -18.46 -13.42
C ALA A 25 -24.50 -18.86 -13.93
N ARG A 26 -24.07 -18.30 -15.07
CA ARG A 26 -22.74 -18.54 -15.65
C ARG A 26 -21.62 -18.18 -14.69
N ASN A 27 -21.67 -16.98 -14.15
CA ASN A 27 -20.60 -16.46 -13.26
C ASN A 27 -20.60 -17.17 -11.91
N GLY A 28 -21.79 -17.55 -11.38
CA GLY A 28 -21.87 -18.38 -10.17
C GLY A 28 -21.18 -19.73 -10.34
N VAL A 29 -21.40 -20.42 -11.48
CA VAL A 29 -20.70 -21.68 -11.80
C VAL A 29 -19.19 -21.46 -11.93
N ARG A 30 -18.76 -20.41 -12.62
CA ARG A 30 -17.34 -20.07 -12.79
C ARG A 30 -16.67 -19.71 -11.47
N TYR A 31 -17.36 -18.96 -10.62
CA TYR A 31 -16.88 -18.62 -9.28
C TYR A 31 -16.65 -19.86 -8.42
N VAL A 32 -17.64 -20.78 -8.38
CA VAL A 32 -17.54 -22.02 -7.59
C VAL A 32 -16.43 -22.94 -8.13
N ARG A 33 -16.23 -22.97 -9.46
CA ARG A 33 -15.16 -23.78 -10.09
C ARG A 33 -13.77 -23.14 -9.99
N GLY A 34 -13.62 -21.93 -9.48
CA GLY A 34 -12.35 -21.22 -9.46
C GLY A 34 -11.81 -20.87 -10.86
N SER A 35 -12.67 -20.87 -11.89
CA SER A 35 -12.26 -20.73 -13.30
C SER A 35 -11.88 -19.28 -13.69
N HIS A 36 -11.93 -18.35 -12.77
CA HIS A 36 -11.54 -16.95 -12.93
C HIS A 36 -10.39 -16.63 -11.97
N ALA A 37 -9.19 -17.14 -12.26
CA ALA A 37 -8.01 -16.63 -11.56
C ALA A 37 -7.76 -15.19 -12.05
N PRO A 38 -7.86 -14.17 -11.19
CA PRO A 38 -7.55 -12.80 -11.60
C PRO A 38 -6.07 -12.68 -11.95
N THR A 39 -5.75 -11.87 -12.95
CA THR A 39 -4.36 -11.53 -13.24
C THR A 39 -3.92 -10.45 -12.23
N LEU A 40 -3.05 -10.82 -11.29
CA LEU A 40 -2.57 -9.95 -10.21
C LEU A 40 -1.19 -9.40 -10.53
N GLY A 41 -0.89 -8.17 -10.11
CA GLY A 41 0.43 -7.55 -10.23
C GLY A 41 0.92 -7.47 -11.67
N ALA A 42 0.02 -7.18 -12.61
CA ALA A 42 0.24 -7.36 -14.05
C ALA A 42 1.00 -6.21 -14.73
N THR A 43 1.17 -5.06 -14.07
CA THR A 43 1.91 -3.96 -14.67
C THR A 43 3.35 -4.39 -14.96
N PRO A 44 3.83 -4.24 -16.20
CA PRO A 44 5.18 -4.67 -16.57
C PRO A 44 6.24 -4.04 -15.67
N LYS A 45 7.10 -4.90 -15.11
CA LYS A 45 8.14 -4.49 -14.16
C LYS A 45 9.40 -5.30 -14.31
N GLU A 46 10.51 -4.72 -13.88
CA GLU A 46 11.80 -5.37 -13.77
C GLU A 46 12.36 -5.25 -12.37
N VAL A 47 13.10 -6.26 -11.92
CA VAL A 47 13.81 -6.23 -10.64
C VAL A 47 15.14 -5.53 -10.85
N VAL A 48 15.31 -4.36 -10.23
CA VAL A 48 16.53 -3.55 -10.34
C VAL A 48 17.49 -3.71 -9.16
N TRP A 49 17.00 -4.28 -8.06
CA TRP A 49 17.81 -4.60 -6.88
C TRP A 49 17.17 -5.72 -6.07
N ARG A 50 18.03 -6.51 -5.41
CA ARG A 50 17.63 -7.58 -4.47
C ARG A 50 18.52 -7.59 -3.23
N ARG A 51 17.93 -7.95 -2.09
CA ARG A 51 18.63 -8.27 -0.87
C ARG A 51 17.81 -9.23 -0.02
N GLY A 52 18.35 -10.42 0.25
CA GLY A 52 17.54 -11.49 0.84
C GLY A 52 16.30 -11.73 -0.01
N LYS A 53 15.15 -11.60 0.58
CA LYS A 53 13.85 -11.75 -0.10
C LYS A 53 13.28 -10.44 -0.62
N ALA A 54 13.82 -9.30 -0.17
CA ALA A 54 13.37 -8.01 -0.63
C ALA A 54 13.82 -7.72 -2.07
N GLU A 55 12.89 -7.22 -2.86
CA GLU A 55 13.10 -6.81 -4.25
C GLU A 55 12.67 -5.37 -4.46
N LEU A 56 13.44 -4.63 -5.25
CA LEU A 56 13.04 -3.34 -5.77
C LEU A 56 12.60 -3.51 -7.21
N TRP A 57 11.34 -3.28 -7.45
CA TRP A 57 10.74 -3.33 -8.78
C TRP A 57 10.70 -1.94 -9.40
N ARG A 58 11.10 -1.81 -10.67
CA ARG A 58 10.83 -0.63 -11.50
C ARG A 58 9.75 -0.97 -12.49
N TYR A 59 8.69 -0.18 -12.52
CA TYR A 59 7.57 -0.39 -13.45
C TYR A 59 7.83 0.29 -14.79
N ARG A 60 7.50 -0.42 -15.88
CA ARG A 60 7.74 0.00 -17.26
C ARG A 60 6.41 0.11 -18.01
N ASN A 61 5.69 1.21 -17.81
CA ASN A 61 4.41 1.45 -18.46
C ASN A 61 4.27 2.92 -18.85
N GLY A 62 4.86 3.26 -19.98
CA GLY A 62 4.80 4.61 -20.54
C GLY A 62 6.13 5.38 -20.54
N THR A 63 6.07 6.62 -20.98
CA THR A 63 7.22 7.54 -21.05
C THR A 63 7.31 8.35 -19.76
N VAL A 64 8.47 8.37 -19.14
CA VAL A 64 8.72 9.21 -17.96
C VAL A 64 8.77 10.68 -18.37
N LYS A 65 7.95 11.51 -17.71
CA LYS A 65 7.82 12.95 -17.97
C LYS A 65 8.25 13.79 -16.77
N TYR A 66 8.11 13.25 -15.56
CA TYR A 66 8.30 13.98 -14.31
C TYR A 66 9.41 13.36 -13.46
N GLY A 67 10.03 14.15 -12.61
CA GLY A 67 10.97 13.74 -11.59
C GLY A 67 10.85 14.59 -10.34
N PRO A 68 11.26 14.09 -9.21
CA PRO A 68 12.06 12.89 -8.94
C PRO A 68 11.28 11.57 -9.12
N PRO A 69 11.98 10.40 -9.18
CA PRO A 69 11.34 9.10 -9.21
C PRO A 69 10.49 8.88 -7.95
N VAL A 70 9.42 8.09 -8.08
CA VAL A 70 8.53 7.73 -6.98
C VAL A 70 8.91 6.34 -6.47
N LEU A 71 9.32 6.23 -5.20
CA LEU A 71 9.50 4.94 -4.53
C LEU A 71 8.34 4.70 -3.57
N ILE A 72 7.57 3.64 -3.83
CA ILE A 72 6.51 3.17 -2.95
C ILE A 72 7.10 2.20 -1.94
N VAL A 73 6.90 2.51 -0.64
CA VAL A 73 7.26 1.66 0.50
C VAL A 73 5.98 1.02 1.04
N HIS A 74 5.84 -0.29 0.79
CA HIS A 74 4.67 -1.04 1.19
C HIS A 74 4.73 -1.47 2.66
N SER A 75 3.58 -1.89 3.21
CA SER A 75 3.47 -2.45 4.56
C SER A 75 4.22 -3.78 4.72
N LEU A 76 4.59 -4.14 5.96
CA LEU A 76 5.27 -5.39 6.29
C LEU A 76 4.35 -6.61 6.45
N VAL A 77 3.03 -6.38 6.50
CA VAL A 77 2.06 -7.42 6.92
C VAL A 77 1.19 -7.97 5.79
N SER A 78 1.36 -7.48 4.57
CA SER A 78 0.56 -7.89 3.42
C SER A 78 1.34 -7.82 2.11
N ARG A 79 0.78 -8.40 1.06
CA ARG A 79 1.42 -8.39 -0.27
C ARG A 79 1.29 -7.04 -0.95
N SER A 80 2.39 -6.58 -1.53
CA SER A 80 2.51 -5.29 -2.18
C SER A 80 1.62 -5.12 -3.41
N TYR A 81 1.20 -6.23 -4.04
CA TYR A 81 0.36 -6.17 -5.24
C TYR A 81 -1.05 -5.60 -5.04
N ILE A 82 -1.46 -5.28 -3.79
CA ILE A 82 -2.68 -4.47 -3.55
C ILE A 82 -2.61 -3.12 -4.26
N LEU A 83 -1.41 -2.56 -4.43
CA LEU A 83 -1.17 -1.31 -5.13
C LEU A 83 -1.04 -1.48 -6.66
N ASP A 84 -1.01 -2.75 -7.11
CA ASP A 84 -1.02 -3.18 -8.52
C ASP A 84 -1.97 -4.38 -8.68
N LEU A 85 -3.24 -4.25 -8.21
CA LEU A 85 -4.09 -5.40 -7.98
C LEU A 85 -4.45 -6.12 -9.28
N ARG A 86 -4.93 -5.40 -10.29
CA ARG A 86 -5.27 -5.94 -11.61
C ARG A 86 -5.26 -4.84 -12.68
N PRO A 87 -5.20 -5.18 -13.98
CA PRO A 87 -5.29 -4.19 -15.05
C PRO A 87 -6.51 -3.29 -14.92
N GLY A 88 -6.32 -1.99 -15.11
CA GLY A 88 -7.36 -0.96 -14.96
C GLY A 88 -7.80 -0.69 -13.50
N ASN A 89 -7.14 -1.33 -12.53
CA ASN A 89 -7.41 -1.14 -11.10
C ASN A 89 -6.10 -1.26 -10.30
N SER A 90 -5.16 -0.37 -10.61
CA SER A 90 -3.80 -0.34 -10.11
C SER A 90 -3.34 1.11 -9.92
N LEU A 91 -2.87 1.44 -8.72
CA LEU A 91 -2.23 2.73 -8.44
C LEU A 91 -0.95 2.88 -9.27
N VAL A 92 -0.16 1.81 -9.36
CA VAL A 92 1.09 1.78 -10.11
C VAL A 92 0.85 2.06 -11.59
N GLU A 93 -0.12 1.37 -12.21
CA GLU A 93 -0.52 1.59 -13.59
C GLU A 93 -0.94 3.04 -13.81
N TYR A 94 -1.72 3.61 -12.89
CA TYR A 94 -2.19 4.99 -12.97
C TYR A 94 -1.05 6.01 -12.90
N LEU A 95 -0.12 5.84 -11.95
CA LEU A 95 1.04 6.72 -11.78
C LEU A 95 1.99 6.65 -12.98
N THR A 96 2.27 5.45 -13.47
CA THR A 96 3.15 5.26 -14.65
C THR A 96 2.52 5.83 -15.92
N ALA A 97 1.20 5.66 -16.12
CA ALA A 97 0.46 6.24 -17.24
C ALA A 97 0.47 7.78 -17.21
N ALA A 98 0.52 8.38 -16.01
CA ALA A 98 0.67 9.82 -15.85
C ALA A 98 2.09 10.34 -16.18
N GLY A 99 3.06 9.46 -16.39
CA GLY A 99 4.44 9.80 -16.74
C GLY A 99 5.40 9.88 -15.56
N LEU A 100 5.08 9.23 -14.45
CA LEU A 100 5.96 9.10 -13.29
C LEU A 100 6.86 7.87 -13.43
N ASP A 101 8.12 7.96 -12.96
CA ASP A 101 9.07 6.83 -12.89
C ASP A 101 8.85 6.11 -11.55
N VAL A 102 8.08 5.01 -11.56
CA VAL A 102 7.58 4.36 -10.36
C VAL A 102 8.40 3.14 -10.01
N TYR A 103 8.80 3.09 -8.75
CA TYR A 103 9.45 1.96 -8.10
C TYR A 103 8.59 1.48 -6.92
N MET A 104 8.70 0.19 -6.61
CA MET A 104 8.08 -0.39 -5.41
C MET A 104 9.08 -1.29 -4.69
N LEU A 105 9.22 -1.10 -3.39
CA LEU A 105 9.99 -1.98 -2.53
C LEU A 105 9.05 -3.05 -1.99
N ASP A 106 9.21 -4.28 -2.51
CA ASP A 106 8.56 -5.48 -2.00
C ASP A 106 9.48 -6.18 -1.02
N TRP A 107 8.99 -6.48 0.18
CA TRP A 107 9.80 -7.08 1.24
C TRP A 107 9.96 -8.59 1.09
N GLY A 108 9.23 -9.21 0.14
CA GLY A 108 9.16 -10.65 -0.02
C GLY A 108 8.28 -11.34 1.01
N VAL A 109 8.50 -12.63 1.20
CA VAL A 109 7.79 -13.45 2.22
C VAL A 109 8.81 -13.90 3.24
N PRO A 110 8.77 -13.36 4.47
CA PRO A 110 9.68 -13.76 5.54
C PRO A 110 9.57 -15.24 5.90
N ASP A 111 10.70 -15.88 6.20
CA ASP A 111 10.80 -17.21 6.81
C ASP A 111 11.64 -17.16 8.10
N GLU A 112 12.08 -18.32 8.58
CA GLU A 112 12.89 -18.45 9.80
C GLU A 112 14.15 -17.58 9.79
N LEU A 113 14.78 -17.40 8.62
CA LEU A 113 16.01 -16.62 8.47
C LEU A 113 15.77 -15.10 8.61
N ASP A 114 14.51 -14.67 8.51
CA ASP A 114 14.12 -13.27 8.62
C ASP A 114 13.56 -12.90 10.00
N ALA A 115 13.44 -13.87 10.92
CA ALA A 115 12.84 -13.68 12.24
C ALA A 115 13.51 -12.55 13.06
N ASP A 116 14.82 -12.37 12.87
CA ASP A 116 15.63 -11.33 13.52
C ASP A 116 15.63 -9.98 12.77
N ASN A 117 14.91 -9.85 11.67
CA ASN A 117 14.74 -8.56 10.99
C ASN A 117 13.97 -7.60 11.92
N SER A 118 14.64 -6.54 12.32
CA SER A 118 14.16 -5.50 13.22
C SER A 118 13.70 -4.26 12.46
N LEU A 119 13.17 -3.25 13.13
CA LEU A 119 12.86 -1.97 12.50
C LEU A 119 14.10 -1.33 11.88
N GLU A 120 15.26 -1.45 12.53
CA GLU A 120 16.55 -0.99 12.00
C GLU A 120 16.92 -1.69 10.69
N THR A 121 16.59 -2.97 10.56
CA THR A 121 16.81 -3.70 9.31
C THR A 121 16.10 -3.04 8.14
N TYR A 122 14.87 -2.59 8.34
CA TYR A 122 14.07 -1.93 7.30
C TYR A 122 14.47 -0.48 7.08
N VAL A 123 14.62 0.30 8.17
CA VAL A 123 14.90 1.75 8.12
C VAL A 123 16.37 2.04 7.76
N ASP A 124 17.32 1.29 8.31
CA ASP A 124 18.75 1.60 8.21
C ASP A 124 19.51 0.71 7.23
N SER A 125 18.87 -0.35 6.73
CA SER A 125 19.55 -1.32 5.86
C SER A 125 18.87 -1.52 4.52
N TYR A 126 17.60 -1.91 4.49
CA TYR A 126 16.91 -2.22 3.23
C TYR A 126 16.53 -0.96 2.46
N LEU A 127 15.83 -0.01 3.11
CA LEU A 127 15.36 1.20 2.44
C LEU A 127 16.52 2.07 1.92
N PRO A 128 17.61 2.36 2.66
CA PRO A 128 18.75 3.11 2.12
C PRO A 128 19.37 2.47 0.89
N ARG A 129 19.50 1.13 0.87
CA ARG A 129 20.08 0.42 -0.28
C ARG A 129 19.16 0.39 -1.49
N ALA A 130 17.85 0.28 -1.26
CA ALA A 130 16.86 0.40 -2.32
C ALA A 130 16.90 1.80 -2.95
N LEU A 131 16.98 2.85 -2.12
CA LEU A 131 17.12 4.24 -2.59
C LEU A 131 18.44 4.47 -3.34
N ALA A 132 19.55 3.91 -2.88
CA ALA A 132 20.81 3.94 -3.62
C ALA A 132 20.70 3.25 -4.98
N ALA A 133 19.89 2.18 -5.08
CA ALA A 133 19.59 1.55 -6.37
C ALA A 133 18.73 2.45 -7.28
N VAL A 134 17.68 3.10 -6.74
CA VAL A 134 16.88 4.09 -7.50
C VAL A 134 17.78 5.20 -8.04
N ARG A 135 18.66 5.76 -7.19
CA ARG A 135 19.62 6.80 -7.58
C ARG A 135 20.54 6.32 -8.70
N ARG A 136 21.08 5.11 -8.63
CA ARG A 136 21.94 4.52 -9.67
C ARG A 136 21.19 4.35 -11.00
N GLU A 137 19.93 3.88 -10.95
CA GLU A 137 19.10 3.66 -12.14
C GLU A 137 18.68 4.97 -12.83
N THR A 138 18.45 6.02 -12.05
CA THR A 138 17.86 7.27 -12.57
C THR A 138 18.87 8.39 -12.71
N GLY A 139 19.99 8.32 -11.99
CA GLY A 139 20.95 9.44 -11.85
C GLY A 139 20.38 10.62 -11.04
N CYS A 140 19.25 10.45 -10.35
CA CYS A 140 18.60 11.50 -9.57
C CYS A 140 18.99 11.38 -8.10
N ASP A 141 19.42 12.48 -7.49
CA ASP A 141 19.78 12.53 -6.05
C ASP A 141 18.56 12.74 -5.14
N GLU A 142 17.39 12.94 -5.71
CA GLU A 142 16.14 13.17 -5.01
C GLU A 142 15.12 12.06 -5.30
N VAL A 143 14.19 11.86 -4.36
CA VAL A 143 13.11 10.88 -4.48
C VAL A 143 11.79 11.45 -3.94
N THR A 144 10.67 11.04 -4.54
CA THR A 144 9.35 11.08 -3.90
C THR A 144 9.16 9.75 -3.19
N LEU A 145 9.07 9.78 -1.86
CA LEU A 145 8.90 8.57 -1.04
C LEU A 145 7.44 8.46 -0.63
N ALA A 146 6.75 7.41 -1.08
CA ALA A 146 5.34 7.18 -0.82
C ALA A 146 5.18 5.94 0.06
N GLY A 147 4.88 6.15 1.35
CA GLY A 147 4.71 5.06 2.31
C GLY A 147 3.22 4.71 2.52
N TYR A 148 2.91 3.42 2.54
CA TYR A 148 1.57 2.91 2.79
C TYR A 148 1.52 2.12 4.10
N CYS A 149 0.61 2.49 4.99
CA CYS A 149 0.42 1.87 6.30
C CYS A 149 1.75 1.84 7.11
N LEU A 150 2.22 0.70 7.60
CA LEU A 150 3.54 0.59 8.27
C LEU A 150 4.71 1.00 7.37
N GLY A 151 4.58 0.86 6.05
CA GLY A 151 5.57 1.40 5.11
C GLY A 151 5.70 2.92 5.18
N GLY A 152 4.62 3.61 5.56
CA GLY A 152 4.66 5.04 5.83
C GLY A 152 5.43 5.40 7.09
N VAL A 153 5.34 4.58 8.14
CA VAL A 153 6.17 4.74 9.36
C VAL A 153 7.66 4.59 8.99
N ILE A 154 8.01 3.52 8.27
CA ILE A 154 9.39 3.29 7.80
C ILE A 154 9.89 4.46 6.95
N ALA A 155 9.06 4.96 6.02
CA ALA A 155 9.38 6.09 5.15
C ALA A 155 9.60 7.38 5.95
N ALA A 156 8.76 7.67 6.95
CA ALA A 156 8.89 8.85 7.81
C ALA A 156 10.15 8.77 8.68
N LEU A 157 10.43 7.61 9.27
CA LEU A 157 11.65 7.38 10.06
C LEU A 157 12.92 7.53 9.21
N TYR A 158 12.91 7.01 7.98
CA TYR A 158 14.01 7.21 7.05
C TYR A 158 14.19 8.69 6.71
N ALA A 159 13.12 9.38 6.30
CA ALA A 159 13.17 10.77 5.89
C ALA A 159 13.62 11.72 7.02
N ALA A 160 13.37 11.34 8.28
CA ALA A 160 13.80 12.10 9.46
C ALA A 160 15.23 11.75 9.92
N GLY A 161 15.69 10.51 9.67
CA GLY A 161 16.94 9.98 10.22
C GLY A 161 18.10 9.86 9.23
N HIS A 162 17.87 10.01 7.92
CA HIS A 162 18.87 9.81 6.87
C HIS A 162 18.96 11.02 5.91
N GLU A 163 20.16 11.25 5.38
CA GLU A 163 20.44 12.34 4.43
C GLU A 163 21.16 11.86 3.15
N ASP A 164 21.39 10.55 3.00
CA ASP A 164 22.14 9.95 1.88
C ASP A 164 21.41 10.04 0.53
N VAL A 165 20.08 10.03 0.53
CA VAL A 165 19.25 10.41 -0.61
C VAL A 165 18.21 11.41 -0.14
N ARG A 166 18.14 12.55 -0.81
CA ARG A 166 17.20 13.61 -0.43
C ARG A 166 15.76 13.20 -0.73
N VAL A 167 14.94 13.08 0.32
CA VAL A 167 13.50 12.95 0.18
C VAL A 167 12.93 14.34 -0.11
N ARG A 168 12.57 14.58 -1.39
CA ARG A 168 11.95 15.85 -1.80
C ARG A 168 10.49 15.89 -1.39
N ASN A 169 9.77 14.79 -1.61
CA ASN A 169 8.36 14.64 -1.27
C ASN A 169 8.15 13.40 -0.42
N LEU A 170 7.36 13.49 0.64
CA LEU A 170 6.97 12.38 1.50
C LEU A 170 5.44 12.26 1.50
N ILE A 171 4.93 11.11 1.08
CA ILE A 171 3.51 10.82 1.07
C ILE A 171 3.23 9.74 2.12
N LEU A 172 2.39 10.03 3.08
CA LEU A 172 1.96 9.15 4.16
C LEU A 172 0.52 8.72 3.91
N MET A 173 0.33 7.51 3.34
CA MET A 173 -0.97 6.95 3.00
C MET A 173 -1.43 6.01 4.12
N ALA A 174 -2.51 6.36 4.82
CA ALA A 174 -3.04 5.58 5.95
C ALA A 174 -1.93 5.13 6.91
N THR A 175 -1.03 6.05 7.27
CA THR A 175 0.15 5.78 8.09
C THR A 175 -0.19 6.02 9.56
N PRO A 176 -0.09 4.99 10.43
CA PRO A 176 -0.36 5.19 11.85
C PRO A 176 0.78 5.95 12.52
N ILE A 177 0.45 7.09 13.13
CA ILE A 177 1.34 7.88 14.00
C ILE A 177 0.89 7.74 15.46
N ASP A 178 -0.43 7.81 15.70
CA ASP A 178 -1.02 7.56 17.01
C ASP A 178 -1.58 6.13 17.08
N PHE A 179 -0.81 5.22 17.65
CA PHE A 179 -1.26 3.85 17.90
C PHE A 179 -2.30 3.77 19.01
N GLY A 180 -2.41 4.81 19.85
CA GLY A 180 -3.48 4.92 20.86
C GLY A 180 -4.88 5.07 20.25
N ALA A 181 -4.96 5.61 19.03
CA ALA A 181 -6.20 5.77 18.27
C ALA A 181 -6.55 4.55 17.40
N MET A 182 -5.73 3.48 17.43
CA MET A 182 -5.99 2.22 16.72
C MET A 182 -7.08 1.40 17.43
N GLY A 183 -7.64 0.42 16.70
CA GLY A 183 -8.77 -0.39 17.19
C GLY A 183 -8.45 -1.33 18.37
N ALA A 184 -9.47 -2.08 18.78
CA ALA A 184 -9.48 -2.90 20.02
C ALA A 184 -8.31 -3.90 20.13
N MET A 185 -7.87 -4.50 19.02
CA MET A 185 -6.75 -5.45 19.03
C MET A 185 -5.44 -4.77 19.49
N VAL A 186 -5.18 -3.57 18.99
CA VAL A 186 -4.00 -2.78 19.39
C VAL A 186 -4.12 -2.36 20.87
N ALA A 187 -5.33 -2.06 21.34
CA ALA A 187 -5.57 -1.77 22.75
C ALA A 187 -5.23 -2.95 23.68
N LEU A 188 -5.53 -4.20 23.28
CA LEU A 188 -5.17 -5.39 24.05
C LEU A 188 -3.64 -5.55 24.21
N LEU A 189 -2.89 -5.31 23.12
CA LEU A 189 -1.42 -5.33 23.18
C LEU A 189 -0.88 -4.18 24.05
N ARG A 190 -1.45 -3.00 23.95
CA ARG A 190 -1.06 -1.82 24.72
C ARG A 190 -1.31 -2.01 26.23
N GLU A 191 -2.42 -2.61 26.58
CA GLU A 191 -2.81 -2.87 27.97
C GLU A 191 -2.09 -4.09 28.57
N GLY A 192 -1.23 -4.77 27.80
CA GLY A 192 -0.53 -5.99 28.25
C GLY A 192 -1.46 -7.20 28.47
N ARG A 193 -2.69 -7.16 27.92
CA ARG A 193 -3.65 -8.26 27.98
C ARG A 193 -3.40 -9.33 26.93
N LEU A 194 -2.59 -9.02 25.96
CA LEU A 194 -2.06 -9.92 24.94
C LEU A 194 -0.55 -9.74 24.91
N ASP A 195 0.19 -10.82 25.14
CA ASP A 195 1.66 -10.80 25.04
C ASP A 195 2.04 -10.94 23.55
N PRO A 196 2.92 -10.09 23.01
CA PRO A 196 3.41 -10.25 21.65
C PRO A 196 4.10 -11.59 21.42
N ASP A 197 4.76 -12.17 22.43
CA ASP A 197 5.42 -13.45 22.33
C ASP A 197 4.46 -14.61 22.14
N ASP A 198 3.23 -14.51 22.65
CA ASP A 198 2.17 -15.52 22.44
C ASP A 198 1.71 -15.57 20.96
N LEU A 199 1.98 -14.53 20.17
CA LEU A 199 1.63 -14.46 18.76
C LEU A 199 2.77 -14.93 17.84
N ILE A 200 3.99 -15.09 18.37
CA ILE A 200 5.15 -15.52 17.59
C ILE A 200 5.19 -17.05 17.58
N GLY A 201 5.15 -17.61 16.37
CA GLY A 201 5.20 -19.06 16.17
C GLY A 201 6.62 -19.64 16.19
N ASP A 202 6.72 -20.95 15.95
CA ASP A 202 7.98 -21.73 16.01
C ASP A 202 9.05 -21.23 15.02
N THR A 203 8.64 -20.56 13.95
CA THR A 203 9.56 -19.94 12.97
C THR A 203 10.20 -18.63 13.47
N GLY A 204 9.87 -18.19 14.68
CA GLY A 204 10.29 -16.88 15.19
C GLY A 204 9.55 -15.68 14.57
N ASN A 205 8.55 -15.91 13.73
CA ASN A 205 7.70 -14.90 13.10
C ASN A 205 6.26 -15.00 13.62
N VAL A 206 5.51 -13.90 13.54
CA VAL A 206 4.04 -13.96 13.66
C VAL A 206 3.49 -14.62 12.40
N PRO A 207 2.74 -15.74 12.52
CA PRO A 207 2.21 -16.45 11.35
C PRO A 207 1.22 -15.60 10.55
N ALA A 208 1.20 -15.79 9.22
CA ALA A 208 0.28 -15.08 8.33
C ALA A 208 -1.20 -15.29 8.73
N ASP A 209 -1.58 -16.48 9.18
CA ASP A 209 -2.93 -16.80 9.63
C ASP A 209 -3.33 -16.06 10.92
N ALA A 210 -2.38 -15.81 11.82
CA ALA A 210 -2.61 -15.01 13.01
C ALA A 210 -2.86 -13.54 12.64
N LEU A 211 -2.10 -12.99 11.70
CA LEU A 211 -2.32 -11.65 11.15
C LEU A 211 -3.67 -11.55 10.44
N TYR A 212 -4.01 -12.53 9.58
CA TYR A 212 -5.30 -12.59 8.93
C TYR A 212 -6.46 -12.57 9.94
N SER A 213 -6.36 -13.41 10.99
CA SER A 213 -7.37 -13.48 12.06
C SER A 213 -7.50 -12.16 12.82
N GLY A 214 -6.38 -11.47 13.10
CA GLY A 214 -6.35 -10.15 13.71
C GLY A 214 -7.07 -9.10 12.86
N PHE A 215 -6.77 -9.05 11.56
CA PHE A 215 -7.46 -8.14 10.64
C PHE A 215 -8.95 -8.47 10.46
N TYR A 216 -9.30 -9.76 10.44
CA TYR A 216 -10.69 -10.19 10.37
C TYR A 216 -11.52 -9.72 11.58
N MET A 217 -10.94 -9.74 12.77
CA MET A 217 -11.60 -9.28 14.00
C MET A 217 -11.87 -7.76 14.02
N LEU A 218 -11.18 -6.95 13.19
CA LEU A 218 -11.46 -5.52 13.08
C LEU A 218 -12.81 -5.22 12.40
N ALA A 219 -13.32 -6.14 11.57
CA ALA A 219 -14.58 -5.93 10.86
C ALA A 219 -15.28 -7.27 10.52
N PRO A 220 -15.73 -8.06 11.50
CA PRO A 220 -16.22 -9.43 11.32
C PRO A 220 -17.49 -9.54 10.46
N THR A 221 -18.33 -8.50 10.44
CA THR A 221 -19.57 -8.47 9.64
C THR A 221 -19.33 -8.13 8.17
N THR A 222 -18.13 -7.67 7.83
CA THR A 222 -17.79 -7.20 6.47
C THR A 222 -17.86 -8.35 5.47
N GLU A 223 -17.45 -9.55 5.83
CA GLU A 223 -17.46 -10.72 4.93
C GLU A 223 -18.89 -11.11 4.52
N ILE A 224 -19.85 -11.06 5.45
CA ILE A 224 -21.27 -11.35 5.15
C ILE A 224 -21.83 -10.32 4.18
N ALA A 225 -21.58 -9.04 4.44
CA ALA A 225 -21.99 -7.96 3.56
C ALA A 225 -21.34 -8.05 2.17
N GLN A 226 -20.07 -8.40 2.09
CA GLN A 226 -19.35 -8.61 0.85
C GLN A 226 -19.92 -9.77 0.03
N LYS A 227 -20.24 -10.91 0.68
CA LYS A 227 -20.88 -12.06 0.02
C LYS A 227 -22.28 -11.71 -0.51
N ALA A 228 -23.08 -10.98 0.25
CA ALA A 228 -24.38 -10.51 -0.21
C ALA A 228 -24.23 -9.58 -1.45
N THR A 229 -23.30 -8.64 -1.39
CA THR A 229 -22.99 -7.74 -2.51
C THR A 229 -22.48 -8.51 -3.74
N LEU A 230 -21.69 -9.58 -3.54
CA LEU A 230 -21.26 -10.44 -4.64
C LEU A 230 -22.45 -11.10 -5.32
N LEU A 231 -23.40 -11.67 -4.56
CA LEU A 231 -24.60 -12.30 -5.12
C LEU A 231 -25.44 -11.34 -5.93
N GLU A 232 -25.59 -10.10 -5.46
CA GLU A 232 -26.31 -9.04 -6.19
C GLU A 232 -25.65 -8.68 -7.52
N HIS A 233 -24.31 -8.72 -7.57
CA HIS A 233 -23.51 -8.26 -8.71
C HIS A 233 -22.89 -9.40 -9.54
N LEU A 234 -23.26 -10.66 -9.30
CA LEU A 234 -22.74 -11.83 -10.04
C LEU A 234 -22.95 -11.75 -11.57
N TRP A 235 -23.88 -10.92 -12.03
CA TRP A 235 -24.09 -10.66 -13.45
C TRP A 235 -23.01 -9.79 -14.09
N ASN A 236 -22.16 -9.14 -13.32
CA ASN A 236 -21.13 -8.21 -13.78
C ASN A 236 -19.75 -8.89 -13.67
N ASP A 237 -19.18 -9.27 -14.81
CA ASP A 237 -17.89 -9.96 -14.89
C ASP A 237 -16.77 -9.14 -14.23
N GLU A 238 -16.68 -7.84 -14.49
CA GLU A 238 -15.67 -6.96 -13.92
C GLU A 238 -15.75 -6.89 -12.39
N PHE A 239 -16.99 -6.86 -11.85
CA PHE A 239 -17.20 -6.87 -10.41
C PHE A 239 -16.72 -8.19 -9.79
N VAL A 240 -17.06 -9.33 -10.42
CA VAL A 240 -16.66 -10.67 -9.95
C VAL A 240 -15.14 -10.83 -9.96
N GLU A 241 -14.47 -10.41 -11.03
CA GLU A 241 -13.01 -10.43 -11.10
C GLU A 241 -12.37 -9.55 -10.02
N GLY A 242 -12.85 -8.32 -9.83
CA GLY A 242 -12.38 -7.43 -8.78
C GLY A 242 -12.59 -7.99 -7.38
N PHE A 243 -13.74 -8.63 -7.14
CA PHE A 243 -14.04 -9.30 -5.90
C PHE A 243 -13.08 -10.48 -5.63
N GLN A 244 -12.82 -11.31 -6.64
CA GLN A 244 -11.90 -12.45 -6.53
C GLN A 244 -10.46 -11.99 -6.30
N ALA A 245 -10.00 -10.97 -7.01
CA ALA A 245 -8.69 -10.37 -6.82
C ALA A 245 -8.51 -9.87 -5.38
N MET A 246 -9.51 -9.17 -4.87
CA MET A 246 -9.51 -8.66 -3.49
C MET A 246 -9.56 -9.80 -2.45
N ALA A 247 -10.41 -10.80 -2.69
CA ALA A 247 -10.53 -11.96 -1.81
C ALA A 247 -9.24 -12.80 -1.78
N GLN A 248 -8.53 -12.90 -2.90
CA GLN A 248 -7.24 -13.57 -2.97
C GLN A 248 -6.19 -12.78 -2.18
N TRP A 249 -6.08 -11.47 -2.41
CA TRP A 249 -5.14 -10.63 -1.69
C TRP A 249 -5.39 -10.64 -0.17
N SER A 250 -6.64 -10.57 0.27
CA SER A 250 -6.99 -10.55 1.70
C SER A 250 -6.63 -11.82 2.46
N ARG A 251 -6.40 -12.93 1.74
CA ARG A 251 -5.93 -14.22 2.30
C ARG A 251 -4.44 -14.45 2.11
N ASP A 252 -3.78 -13.63 1.29
CA ASP A 252 -2.36 -13.76 0.96
C ASP A 252 -1.52 -12.83 1.87
N HIS A 253 -1.69 -12.99 3.19
CA HIS A 253 -0.84 -12.32 4.17
C HIS A 253 0.55 -12.94 4.18
N VAL A 254 1.52 -12.17 4.69
CA VAL A 254 2.89 -12.64 4.87
C VAL A 254 3.21 -12.73 6.37
N PRO A 255 4.05 -13.69 6.80
CA PRO A 255 4.54 -13.71 8.17
C PRO A 255 5.20 -12.39 8.53
N PHE A 256 5.13 -11.98 9.80
CA PHE A 256 5.76 -10.75 10.25
C PHE A 256 6.95 -11.07 11.15
N PRO A 257 8.19 -10.62 10.82
CA PRO A 257 9.38 -10.92 11.59
C PRO A 257 9.23 -10.59 13.08
N GLY A 258 9.53 -11.56 13.94
CA GLY A 258 9.26 -11.46 15.36
C GLY A 258 10.01 -10.32 16.04
N ALA A 259 11.27 -10.06 15.64
CA ALA A 259 12.04 -8.94 16.18
C ALA A 259 11.37 -7.59 15.85
N ALA A 260 10.96 -7.37 14.60
CA ALA A 260 10.24 -6.14 14.21
C ALA A 260 8.87 -6.05 14.87
N PHE A 261 8.17 -7.18 15.06
CA PHE A 261 6.88 -7.20 15.73
C PHE A 261 6.99 -6.80 17.21
N ARG A 262 7.99 -7.36 17.95
CA ARG A 262 8.24 -6.96 19.34
C ARG A 262 8.53 -5.47 19.46
N GLN A 263 9.42 -4.95 18.59
CA GLN A 263 9.74 -3.52 18.58
C GLN A 263 8.52 -2.66 18.24
N LEU A 264 7.70 -3.08 17.27
CA LEU A 264 6.45 -2.38 16.94
C LEU A 264 5.54 -2.32 18.17
N VAL A 265 5.33 -3.46 18.87
CA VAL A 265 4.47 -3.48 20.05
C VAL A 265 5.05 -2.60 21.16
N GLU A 266 6.33 -2.70 21.45
CA GLU A 266 6.94 -1.94 22.55
C GLU A 266 6.97 -0.44 22.24
N LEU A 267 7.62 -0.06 21.14
CA LEU A 267 7.89 1.34 20.82
C LEU A 267 6.63 2.07 20.30
N LEU A 268 5.87 1.43 19.40
CA LEU A 268 4.77 2.11 18.71
C LEU A 268 3.42 1.90 19.41
N VAL A 269 3.16 0.71 19.97
CA VAL A 269 1.87 0.41 20.61
C VAL A 269 1.87 0.78 22.08
N ARG A 270 2.84 0.31 22.88
CA ARG A 270 2.88 0.53 24.33
C ARG A 270 3.35 1.92 24.70
N GLU A 271 4.51 2.32 24.17
CA GLU A 271 5.08 3.65 24.43
C GLU A 271 4.40 4.74 23.60
N ASN A 272 3.78 4.39 22.47
CA ASN A 272 3.22 5.32 21.47
C ASN A 272 4.25 6.42 21.10
N ALA A 273 5.52 6.03 20.93
CA ALA A 273 6.68 6.92 20.88
C ALA A 273 6.60 7.98 19.77
N LEU A 274 5.95 7.68 18.63
CA LEU A 274 5.79 8.65 17.54
C LEU A 274 5.01 9.90 17.99
N MET A 275 4.09 9.76 18.95
CA MET A 275 3.33 10.89 19.49
C MET A 275 4.15 11.85 20.32
N SER A 276 5.31 11.44 20.81
CA SER A 276 6.28 12.34 21.46
C SER A 276 7.09 13.18 20.46
N GLY A 277 6.94 12.90 19.14
CA GLY A 277 7.69 13.54 18.06
C GLY A 277 9.09 12.95 17.83
N SER A 278 9.54 12.01 18.67
CA SER A 278 10.81 11.30 18.49
C SER A 278 10.70 9.84 18.91
N ILE A 279 11.54 9.00 18.31
CA ILE A 279 11.62 7.56 18.61
C ILE A 279 13.06 7.11 18.55
N ARG A 280 13.43 6.17 19.42
CA ARG A 280 14.73 5.51 19.37
C ARG A 280 14.64 4.22 18.54
N VAL A 281 15.36 4.20 17.42
CA VAL A 281 15.52 3.01 16.57
C VAL A 281 16.98 2.62 16.60
N GLY A 282 17.28 1.46 17.21
CA GLY A 282 18.65 1.04 17.51
C GLY A 282 19.37 2.03 18.41
N TYR A 283 20.48 2.54 17.92
CA TYR A 283 21.30 3.53 18.63
C TYR A 283 20.96 4.98 18.30
N ARG A 284 20.00 5.22 17.40
CA ARG A 284 19.66 6.55 16.90
C ARG A 284 18.34 7.04 17.47
N GLU A 285 18.34 8.29 17.86
CA GLU A 285 17.13 9.05 18.14
C GLU A 285 16.70 9.77 16.87
N ILE A 286 15.49 9.51 16.41
CA ILE A 286 14.91 10.01 15.19
C ILE A 286 13.77 10.96 15.59
N ALA A 287 13.91 12.24 15.27
CA ALA A 287 12.90 13.24 15.51
C ALA A 287 12.15 13.55 14.22
N LEU A 288 10.81 13.40 14.23
CA LEU A 288 9.97 13.51 13.03
C LEU A 288 9.93 14.91 12.44
N ASP A 289 10.18 15.95 13.25
CA ASP A 289 10.28 17.34 12.83
C ASP A 289 11.51 17.63 11.94
N ARG A 290 12.48 16.71 11.91
CA ARG A 290 13.65 16.80 11.02
C ARG A 290 13.35 16.48 9.55
N VAL A 291 12.17 15.99 9.23
CA VAL A 291 11.76 15.76 7.84
C VAL A 291 11.76 17.10 7.09
N ARG A 292 12.54 17.17 6.00
CA ARG A 292 12.69 18.38 5.16
C ARG A 292 11.91 18.33 3.84
N ALA A 293 11.11 17.27 3.66
CA ALA A 293 10.30 17.05 2.46
C ALA A 293 9.02 17.92 2.48
N ASP A 294 8.43 18.10 1.30
CA ASP A 294 7.02 18.42 1.20
C ASP A 294 6.21 17.20 1.61
N VAL A 295 5.22 17.34 2.48
CA VAL A 295 4.53 16.21 3.12
C VAL A 295 3.06 16.21 2.74
N LEU A 296 2.59 15.10 2.15
CA LEU A 296 1.16 14.82 1.97
C LEU A 296 0.71 13.75 2.96
N VAL A 297 -0.24 14.10 3.81
CA VAL A 297 -0.90 13.16 4.72
C VAL A 297 -2.25 12.76 4.14
N ALA A 298 -2.33 11.53 3.64
CA ALA A 298 -3.51 10.99 2.98
C ALA A 298 -4.24 9.99 3.89
N MET A 299 -5.49 10.32 4.22
CA MET A 299 -6.34 9.57 5.14
C MET A 299 -7.60 9.08 4.42
N ALA A 300 -8.06 7.85 4.72
CA ALA A 300 -9.34 7.36 4.23
C ALA A 300 -10.42 7.58 5.30
N GLN A 301 -11.60 8.06 4.85
CA GLN A 301 -12.69 8.49 5.75
C GLN A 301 -13.32 7.34 6.54
N ARG A 302 -13.27 6.11 6.00
CA ARG A 302 -13.88 4.91 6.58
C ARG A 302 -12.85 3.81 6.75
N ASP A 303 -11.63 4.18 7.18
CA ASP A 303 -10.56 3.25 7.46
C ASP A 303 -10.76 2.64 8.85
N ASN A 304 -11.03 1.34 8.88
CA ASN A 304 -11.18 0.56 10.12
C ASN A 304 -9.86 -0.08 10.57
N VAL A 305 -8.83 -0.07 9.72
CA VAL A 305 -7.49 -0.61 10.02
C VAL A 305 -6.63 0.48 10.64
N VAL A 306 -6.52 1.62 9.94
CA VAL A 306 -5.82 2.81 10.43
C VAL A 306 -6.82 3.98 10.40
N PRO A 307 -7.59 4.20 11.47
CA PRO A 307 -8.53 5.31 11.53
C PRO A 307 -7.85 6.64 11.24
N ALA A 308 -8.57 7.58 10.64
CA ALA A 308 -8.01 8.89 10.27
C ALA A 308 -7.34 9.59 11.48
N GLY A 309 -7.90 9.43 12.69
CA GLY A 309 -7.32 9.96 13.92
C GLY A 309 -5.94 9.39 14.27
N ALA A 310 -5.63 8.18 13.81
CA ALA A 310 -4.31 7.58 13.98
C ALA A 310 -3.25 8.17 13.02
N THR A 311 -3.68 8.66 11.84
CA THR A 311 -2.78 9.25 10.84
C THR A 311 -2.67 10.78 11.01
N GLU A 312 -3.72 11.45 11.44
CA GLU A 312 -3.84 12.92 11.54
C GLU A 312 -2.71 13.61 12.32
N PRO A 313 -2.16 13.03 13.42
CA PRO A 313 -1.05 13.64 14.14
C PRO A 313 0.22 13.87 13.30
N ALA A 314 0.38 13.20 12.15
CA ALA A 314 1.44 13.50 11.21
C ALA A 314 1.45 14.99 10.79
N LEU A 315 0.28 15.62 10.74
CA LEU A 315 0.13 17.04 10.39
C LEU A 315 0.71 18.00 11.44
N SER A 316 0.98 17.54 12.64
CA SER A 316 1.61 18.35 13.68
C SER A 316 3.06 17.96 13.97
N LEU A 317 3.43 16.69 13.69
CA LEU A 317 4.67 16.10 14.13
C LEU A 317 5.73 15.93 13.02
N VAL A 318 5.33 15.74 11.74
CA VAL A 318 6.27 15.38 10.67
C VAL A 318 6.71 16.62 9.88
N GLY A 319 7.97 17.00 9.97
CA GLY A 319 8.59 18.06 9.17
C GLY A 319 8.08 19.49 9.48
N ASP A 320 8.16 20.39 8.50
CA ASP A 320 7.76 21.79 8.62
C ASP A 320 6.23 21.94 8.42
N PRO A 321 5.50 22.59 9.34
CA PRO A 321 4.07 22.90 9.18
C PRO A 321 3.69 23.59 7.87
N ALA A 322 4.56 24.48 7.36
CA ALA A 322 4.31 25.22 6.13
C ALA A 322 4.40 24.35 4.85
N ARG A 323 4.92 23.13 4.97
CA ARG A 323 5.14 22.17 3.88
C ARG A 323 4.27 20.94 4.00
N ARG A 324 3.21 20.97 4.79
CA ARG A 324 2.30 19.84 5.02
C ARG A 324 0.95 20.11 4.38
N GLU A 325 0.46 19.11 3.69
CA GLU A 325 -0.89 19.09 3.14
C GLU A 325 -1.63 17.85 3.63
N ALA A 326 -2.94 17.98 3.80
CA ALA A 326 -3.82 16.88 4.17
C ALA A 326 -4.83 16.60 3.05
N VAL A 327 -5.10 15.31 2.82
CA VAL A 327 -6.20 14.91 1.98
C VAL A 327 -7.03 13.81 2.67
N ARG A 328 -8.35 14.02 2.73
CA ARG A 328 -9.31 13.02 3.22
C ARG A 328 -10.02 12.42 2.03
N LEU A 329 -9.79 11.13 1.80
CA LEU A 329 -10.26 10.39 0.64
C LEU A 329 -11.46 9.51 1.00
N PRO A 330 -12.47 9.40 0.11
CA PRO A 330 -13.59 8.53 0.36
C PRO A 330 -13.16 7.06 0.27
N GLY A 331 -13.68 6.22 1.19
CA GLY A 331 -13.38 4.78 1.23
C GLY A 331 -12.66 4.33 2.48
N GLY A 332 -12.13 3.11 2.47
CA GLY A 332 -11.40 2.47 3.57
C GLY A 332 -9.93 2.25 3.24
N HIS A 333 -9.25 1.45 4.05
CA HIS A 333 -7.79 1.22 3.99
C HIS A 333 -7.28 0.86 2.59
N VAL A 334 -7.89 -0.11 1.94
CA VAL A 334 -7.43 -0.60 0.62
C VAL A 334 -7.74 0.33 -0.55
N THR A 335 -8.55 1.37 -0.35
CA THR A 335 -8.91 2.31 -1.42
C THR A 335 -7.78 3.27 -1.81
N PHE A 336 -6.61 3.15 -1.23
CA PHE A 336 -5.40 3.81 -1.75
C PHE A 336 -4.88 3.13 -3.02
N GLY A 337 -5.03 1.81 -3.14
CA GLY A 337 -4.51 1.04 -4.26
C GLY A 337 -5.56 0.51 -5.23
N THR A 338 -6.83 0.39 -4.81
CA THR A 338 -7.82 -0.36 -5.58
C THR A 338 -9.26 0.07 -5.36
N GLY A 339 -10.12 -0.24 -6.32
CA GLY A 339 -11.56 -0.01 -6.29
C GLY A 339 -12.01 1.25 -7.01
N LYS A 340 -13.31 1.33 -7.29
CA LYS A 340 -13.91 2.47 -8.02
C LYS A 340 -13.66 3.82 -7.34
N SER A 341 -13.64 3.82 -6.00
CA SER A 341 -13.35 5.03 -5.22
C SER A 341 -11.90 5.47 -5.39
N ALA A 342 -10.95 4.51 -5.39
CA ALA A 342 -9.53 4.77 -5.64
C ALA A 342 -9.33 5.43 -7.01
N PHE A 343 -9.88 4.82 -8.05
CA PHE A 343 -9.75 5.31 -9.42
C PHE A 343 -10.37 6.70 -9.60
N LYS A 344 -11.53 6.95 -8.98
CA LYS A 344 -12.26 8.22 -9.15
C LYS A 344 -11.68 9.38 -8.31
N HIS A 345 -11.12 9.09 -7.15
CA HIS A 345 -10.77 10.13 -6.17
C HIS A 345 -9.32 10.05 -5.70
N THR A 346 -8.84 8.85 -5.32
CA THR A 346 -7.53 8.71 -4.68
C THR A 346 -6.39 8.86 -5.68
N MET A 347 -6.41 8.06 -6.75
CA MET A 347 -5.35 8.05 -7.75
C MET A 347 -5.18 9.41 -8.45
N PRO A 348 -6.27 10.09 -8.91
CA PRO A 348 -6.14 11.44 -9.46
C PRO A 348 -5.52 12.43 -8.48
N ARG A 349 -5.96 12.43 -7.21
CA ARG A 349 -5.49 13.39 -6.23
C ARG A 349 -4.02 13.18 -5.84
N LEU A 350 -3.61 11.92 -5.65
CA LEU A 350 -2.20 11.59 -5.40
C LEU A 350 -1.32 11.97 -6.60
N THR A 351 -1.76 11.63 -7.80
CA THR A 351 -1.02 11.94 -9.03
C THR A 351 -0.89 13.45 -9.24
N GLU A 352 -1.97 14.20 -9.07
CA GLU A 352 -1.97 15.66 -9.16
C GLU A 352 -0.96 16.26 -8.17
N TRP A 353 -1.00 15.83 -6.91
CA TRP A 353 -0.07 16.33 -5.90
C TRP A 353 1.39 16.00 -6.26
N ILE A 354 1.68 14.75 -6.66
CA ILE A 354 3.03 14.33 -7.04
C ILE A 354 3.53 15.15 -8.23
N THR A 355 2.72 15.31 -9.29
CA THR A 355 3.13 16.06 -10.48
C THR A 355 3.33 17.54 -10.22
N THR A 356 2.52 18.14 -9.35
CA THR A 356 2.67 19.55 -8.93
C THR A 356 3.96 19.78 -8.14
N HIS A 357 4.44 18.76 -7.39
CA HIS A 357 5.69 18.81 -6.62
C HIS A 357 6.87 18.14 -7.37
N SER A 358 6.74 17.97 -8.68
CA SER A 358 7.73 17.39 -9.57
C SER A 358 8.22 18.39 -10.61
N ASP A 359 9.41 18.16 -11.14
CA ASP A 359 9.94 18.92 -12.27
C ASP A 359 9.72 18.15 -13.57
N ASP A 360 9.56 18.89 -14.69
CA ASP A 360 9.56 18.28 -16.01
C ASP A 360 10.93 17.65 -16.29
N ARG A 361 10.95 16.38 -16.64
CA ARG A 361 12.18 15.73 -17.15
C ARG A 361 12.27 15.94 -18.64
N PRO A 362 13.39 16.50 -19.15
CA PRO A 362 13.63 16.50 -20.58
C PRO A 362 13.62 15.04 -21.08
N THR A 363 12.94 14.79 -22.19
CA THR A 363 12.88 13.51 -22.89
C THR A 363 14.28 13.16 -23.42
N THR A 364 15.19 12.72 -22.57
CA THR A 364 16.44 12.12 -23.01
C THR A 364 16.11 10.73 -23.53
N ARG A 365 16.04 10.58 -24.86
CA ARG A 365 16.23 9.28 -25.51
C ARG A 365 17.55 8.72 -25.01
N ARG A 366 17.54 7.71 -24.15
CA ARG A 366 18.71 6.85 -24.02
C ARG A 366 18.89 6.17 -25.35
N GLN A 367 19.98 6.52 -26.04
CA GLN A 367 20.50 5.69 -27.11
C GLN A 367 20.85 4.33 -26.50
N ASP A 368 20.20 3.29 -27.01
CA ASP A 368 20.58 1.91 -26.77
C ASP A 368 22.02 1.72 -27.25
N GLY A 369 22.94 1.63 -26.31
CA GLY A 369 24.35 1.42 -26.56
C GLY A 369 25.04 0.91 -25.31
N TYR A 370 24.70 -0.34 -24.90
CA TYR A 370 25.60 -1.09 -24.03
C TYR A 370 26.58 -1.86 -24.90
N PRO A 371 27.90 -1.57 -24.82
CA PRO A 371 28.87 -2.52 -25.32
C PRO A 371 28.88 -3.73 -24.36
N ALA A 372 28.64 -4.90 -24.93
CA ALA A 372 28.90 -6.17 -24.28
C ALA A 372 30.37 -6.22 -23.88
N ASP A 373 30.69 -6.05 -22.61
CA ASP A 373 32.02 -6.32 -22.12
C ASP A 373 32.11 -7.79 -21.71
N ARG A 374 33.06 -8.44 -22.39
CA ARG A 374 33.34 -9.86 -22.31
C ARG A 374 34.09 -10.17 -21.01
N ALA A 375 33.71 -11.29 -20.46
CA ALA A 375 34.47 -12.13 -19.56
C ALA A 375 35.98 -11.83 -19.35
N ARG A 376 36.38 -11.67 -18.09
CA ARG A 376 37.52 -12.38 -17.48
C ARG A 376 37.34 -12.42 -15.97
#